data_8a8564fe7006eafa3667486ff9c4bfbc
#
_entry.id   8a8564fe7006eafa3667486ff9c4bfbc
#
_cell.length_a   1.000
_cell.length_b   1.000
_cell.length_c   1.000
_cell.angle_alpha   90.00
_cell.angle_beta   90.00
_cell.angle_gamma   90.00
#
_symmetry.space_group_name_H-M   'P 1'
#
loop_
_entity.id
_entity.type
_entity.pdbx_description
1 polymer ?
#
loop_
_entity_poly.entity_id
_entity_poly.type
_entity_poly.pdbx_seq_one_letter_code
_entity_poly.pdbx_strand_id
1 'polypeptide(L)' 'MKILIGEILYKRKISYMQLSIMTGIPKSSIADICIGSTIPRLDTLETIAKALNMCISDLYESEYK' A
#
# COMPACT_ATOMS: atom_id res chain seq x y z
N MET A 1 3.51 -12.16 7.77
CA MET A 1 3.48 -11.31 6.57
C MET A 1 3.76 -9.86 6.95
N LYS A 2 4.51 -9.17 6.14
CA LYS A 2 4.87 -7.77 6.38
C LYS A 2 4.41 -6.92 5.20
N ILE A 3 3.72 -5.82 5.48
CA ILE A 3 3.28 -4.89 4.44
C ILE A 3 4.38 -3.85 4.22
N LEU A 4 4.77 -3.66 2.96
CA LEU A 4 5.88 -2.79 2.58
C LEU A 4 5.43 -1.44 2.02
N ILE A 5 4.13 -1.17 1.99
CA ILE A 5 3.58 0.04 1.36
C ILE A 5 4.16 1.31 1.97
N GLY A 6 4.26 1.39 3.30
CA GLY A 6 4.83 2.57 3.96
C GLY A 6 6.26 2.86 3.52
N GLU A 7 7.08 1.82 3.42
CA GLU A 7 8.47 1.97 2.97
C GLU A 7 8.55 2.43 1.52
N ILE A 8 7.68 1.87 0.67
CA ILE A 8 7.64 2.23 -0.75
C ILE A 8 7.26 3.69 -0.93
N LEU A 9 6.25 4.15 -0.22
CA LEU A 9 5.81 5.54 -0.28
C LEU A 9 6.92 6.47 0.20
N TYR A 10 7.60 6.10 1.27
CA TYR A 10 8.70 6.89 1.79
C TYR A 10 9.83 7.01 0.75
N LYS A 11 10.22 5.91 0.14
CA LYS A 11 11.29 5.90 -0.87
C LYS A 11 10.92 6.69 -2.12
N ARG A 12 9.66 6.65 -2.51
CA ARG A 12 9.18 7.36 -3.71
C ARG A 12 8.74 8.78 -3.41
N LYS A 13 8.79 9.20 -2.15
CA LYS A 13 8.36 10.53 -1.70
C LYS A 13 6.90 10.81 -2.06
N ILE A 14 6.06 9.81 -1.89
CA ILE A 14 4.61 9.91 -2.09
C ILE A 14 3.94 10.00 -0.73
N SER A 15 3.12 11.04 -0.52
CA SER A 15 2.38 11.20 0.73
C SER A 15 1.15 10.30 0.74
N TYR A 16 0.59 10.07 1.94
CA TYR A 16 -0.67 9.33 2.08
C TYR A 16 -1.78 10.01 1.30
N MET A 17 -1.82 11.35 1.31
CA MET A 17 -2.82 12.12 0.59
C MET A 17 -2.68 11.90 -0.92
N GLN A 18 -1.45 11.91 -1.44
CA GLN A 18 -1.21 11.68 -2.86
C GLN A 18 -1.67 10.28 -3.27
N LEU A 19 -1.37 9.26 -2.46
CA LEU A 19 -1.82 7.91 -2.75
C LEU A 19 -3.33 7.81 -2.65
N SER A 20 -3.96 8.50 -1.71
CA SER A 20 -5.41 8.56 -1.60
C SER A 20 -6.04 9.11 -2.87
N ILE A 21 -5.49 10.17 -3.42
CA ILE A 21 -5.98 10.77 -4.68
C ILE A 21 -5.79 9.79 -5.83
N MET A 22 -4.66 9.11 -5.90
CA MET A 22 -4.35 8.18 -6.98
C MET A 22 -5.23 6.94 -6.97
N THR A 23 -5.65 6.48 -5.80
CA THR A 23 -6.35 5.20 -5.63
C THR A 23 -7.82 5.33 -5.32
N GLY A 24 -8.26 6.48 -4.81
CA GLY A 24 -9.61 6.65 -4.28
C GLY A 24 -9.80 6.05 -2.89
N ILE A 25 -8.75 5.53 -2.27
CA ILE A 25 -8.80 4.96 -0.92
C ILE A 25 -8.68 6.10 0.09
N PRO A 26 -9.52 6.14 1.15
CA PRO A 26 -9.39 7.18 2.17
C PRO A 26 -8.01 7.22 2.78
N LYS A 27 -7.50 8.43 3.06
CA LYS A 27 -6.19 8.64 3.65
C LYS A 27 -6.03 7.88 4.99
N SER A 28 -7.09 7.86 5.80
CA SER A 28 -7.07 7.15 7.08
C SER A 28 -6.87 5.66 6.90
N SER A 29 -7.48 5.08 5.86
CA SER A 29 -7.30 3.66 5.54
C SER A 29 -5.88 3.36 5.11
N ILE A 30 -5.29 4.24 4.31
CA ILE A 30 -3.89 4.10 3.89
C ILE A 30 -2.96 4.17 5.09
N ALA A 31 -3.19 5.12 6.00
CA ALA A 31 -2.39 5.24 7.21
C ALA A 31 -2.47 3.98 8.06
N ASP A 32 -3.68 3.43 8.24
CA ASP A 32 -3.89 2.20 9.01
C ASP A 32 -3.13 1.02 8.41
N ILE A 33 -3.13 0.90 7.09
CA ILE A 33 -2.38 -0.14 6.40
C ILE A 33 -0.88 0.04 6.63
N CYS A 34 -0.38 1.25 6.51
CA CYS A 34 1.05 1.53 6.63
C CYS A 34 1.58 1.32 8.05
N ILE A 35 0.79 1.63 9.08
CA ILE A 35 1.22 1.43 10.46
C ILE A 35 0.93 0.02 10.98
N GLY A 36 0.27 -0.82 10.17
CA GLY A 36 0.05 -2.22 10.53
C GLY A 36 -1.17 -2.48 11.38
N SER A 37 -2.06 -1.50 11.57
CA SER A 37 -3.28 -1.71 12.37
C SER A 37 -4.37 -2.45 11.60
N THR A 38 -4.24 -2.55 10.29
CA THR A 38 -5.20 -3.22 9.41
C THR A 38 -4.45 -4.01 8.35
N ILE A 39 -4.93 -5.23 8.07
CA ILE A 39 -4.41 -6.03 6.96
C ILE A 39 -5.25 -5.69 5.73
N PRO A 40 -4.64 -5.20 4.64
CA PRO A 40 -5.39 -4.84 3.45
C PRO A 40 -5.95 -6.06 2.74
N ARG A 41 -7.10 -5.89 2.10
CA ARG A 41 -7.68 -6.92 1.25
C ARG A 41 -6.85 -7.03 -0.03
N LEU A 42 -6.98 -8.16 -0.71
CA LEU A 42 -6.22 -8.40 -1.94
C LEU A 42 -6.59 -7.39 -3.04
N ASP A 43 -7.86 -7.04 -3.15
CA ASP A 43 -8.31 -6.04 -4.13
C ASP A 43 -7.79 -4.64 -3.80
N THR A 44 -7.63 -4.33 -2.51
CA THR A 44 -7.01 -3.06 -2.09
C THR A 44 -5.54 -3.02 -2.51
N LEU A 45 -4.83 -4.13 -2.32
CA LEU A 45 -3.43 -4.25 -2.76
C LEU A 45 -3.32 -4.10 -4.27
N GLU A 46 -4.25 -4.68 -5.02
CA GLU A 46 -4.27 -4.56 -6.47
C GLU A 46 -4.43 -3.11 -6.91
N THR A 47 -5.34 -2.38 -6.28
CA THR A 47 -5.56 -0.96 -6.57
C THR A 47 -4.29 -0.14 -6.31
N ILE A 48 -3.62 -0.39 -5.20
CA ILE A 48 -2.38 0.31 -4.85
C ILE A 48 -1.26 -0.06 -5.82
N ALA A 49 -1.13 -1.33 -6.15
CA ALA A 49 -0.11 -1.79 -7.09
C ALA A 49 -0.28 -1.14 -8.46
N LYS A 50 -1.52 -1.05 -8.93
CA LYS A 50 -1.83 -0.40 -10.20
C LYS A 50 -1.44 1.07 -10.16
N ALA A 51 -1.79 1.77 -9.08
CA ALA A 51 -1.48 3.19 -8.94
C ALA A 51 0.03 3.45 -8.90
N LEU A 52 0.79 2.56 -8.27
CA LEU A 52 2.24 2.68 -8.16
C LEU A 52 3.00 2.01 -9.30
N ASN A 53 2.28 1.37 -10.22
CA ASN A 53 2.87 0.64 -11.35
C ASN A 53 3.83 -0.45 -10.87
N MET A 54 3.36 -1.26 -9.93
CA MET A 54 4.13 -2.34 -9.31
C MET A 54 3.33 -3.64 -9.34
N CYS A 55 3.98 -4.76 -9.06
CA CYS A 55 3.28 -6.02 -8.84
C CYS A 55 2.71 -6.06 -7.42
N ILE A 56 1.61 -6.78 -7.24
CA ILE A 56 1.02 -6.96 -5.90
C ILE A 56 2.06 -7.56 -4.95
N SER A 57 2.83 -8.53 -5.42
CA SER A 57 3.83 -9.20 -4.61
C SER A 57 4.97 -8.29 -4.15
N ASP A 58 5.12 -7.12 -4.77
CA ASP A 58 6.12 -6.13 -4.33
C ASP A 58 5.65 -5.35 -3.11
N LEU A 59 4.36 -5.43 -2.77
CA LEU A 59 3.78 -4.64 -1.68
C LEU A 59 3.83 -5.33 -0.33
N TYR A 60 4.23 -6.60 -0.29
CA TYR A 60 4.28 -7.35 0.97
C TYR A 60 5.44 -8.33 0.96
N GLU A 61 5.82 -8.77 2.16
CA GLU A 61 6.82 -9.80 2.36
C GLU A 61 6.18 -10.99 3.07
N SER A 62 6.41 -12.20 2.55
CA SER A 62 5.89 -13.42 3.11
C SER A 62 6.74 -14.59 2.65
N GLU A 63 6.89 -15.61 3.50
CA GLU A 63 7.59 -16.82 3.13
C GLU A 63 6.79 -17.68 2.13
N TYR A 64 5.54 -17.35 1.91
CA TYR A 64 4.65 -18.06 0.98
C TYR A 64 4.35 -17.25 -0.30
N LYS A 65 5.13 -16.25 -0.55
CA LYS A 65 4.89 -15.38 -1.68
C LYS A 65 5.41 -15.98 -2.98
#